data_23b66e1deb29e409081f9d86d8d9f9c1
#
_entry.id   23b66e1deb29e409081f9d86d8d9f9c1
#
_cell.length_a   1.000
_cell.length_b   1.000
_cell.length_c   1.000
_cell.angle_alpha   90.00
_cell.angle_beta   90.00
_cell.angle_gamma   90.00
#
_symmetry.space_group_name_H-M   'P 1'
#
loop_
_entity.id
_entity.type
_entity.pdbx_description
1 polymer ?
#
loop_
_entity_poly.entity_id
_entity_poly.type
_entity_poly.pdbx_seq_one_letter_code
_entity_poly.pdbx_strand_id
1 'polypeptide(L)'
;MSVHAAPVTPAPVTAAPAARRRALLALPAAALLAVAGCSNGTEASQAPETVTATVSAPVEVSSPATEQPAGDRRDQAIDFDRANCDTEFSGQDVTGDVTVRGGQTCVLSDLTVTGDIDVLDGGRLETTNVRVTEDIESEGHAAVLVSGGEVSGSIELDRGGEATVETVRIGGDLESDENTGPQRYEGNTIGGDLECEANAQAPTGGGNQVGGEREGQCATL
;
A
#
# COMPACT_ATOMS: atom_id res chain seq x y z
N MET A 1 -22.09 -18.47 -63.79
CA MET A 1 -23.21 -18.46 -62.82
C MET A 1 -22.68 -17.73 -61.58
N SER A 2 -23.01 -16.44 -61.46
CA SER A 2 -22.59 -15.61 -60.31
C SER A 2 -23.74 -15.57 -59.30
N VAL A 3 -23.49 -16.04 -58.10
CA VAL A 3 -24.46 -16.04 -57.03
C VAL A 3 -24.23 -14.73 -56.20
N HIS A 4 -25.20 -13.84 -56.27
CA HIS A 4 -25.20 -12.61 -55.45
C HIS A 4 -25.75 -12.97 -54.05
N ALA A 5 -24.94 -12.75 -53.01
CA ALA A 5 -25.39 -12.81 -51.64
C ALA A 5 -26.05 -11.47 -51.26
N ALA A 6 -27.24 -11.54 -50.67
CA ALA A 6 -27.97 -10.38 -50.18
C ALA A 6 -27.42 -9.89 -48.86
N PRO A 7 -27.47 -8.58 -48.56
CA PRO A 7 -27.00 -8.04 -47.29
C PRO A 7 -27.96 -8.35 -46.13
N VAL A 8 -27.42 -8.81 -45.03
CA VAL A 8 -28.15 -9.02 -43.77
C VAL A 8 -28.21 -7.70 -43.01
N THR A 9 -29.40 -7.21 -42.77
CA THR A 9 -29.67 -6.00 -41.99
C THR A 9 -29.72 -6.37 -40.50
N PRO A 10 -28.96 -5.72 -39.60
CA PRO A 10 -29.10 -5.96 -38.19
C PRO A 10 -30.38 -5.33 -37.62
N ALA A 11 -31.03 -6.04 -36.70
CA ALA A 11 -32.22 -5.59 -35.98
C ALA A 11 -31.93 -4.49 -34.96
N PRO A 12 -32.86 -3.57 -34.71
CA PRO A 12 -32.66 -2.49 -33.73
C PRO A 12 -32.69 -3.02 -32.30
N VAL A 13 -31.69 -2.64 -31.50
CA VAL A 13 -31.61 -2.88 -30.06
C VAL A 13 -32.53 -1.88 -29.36
N THR A 14 -33.56 -2.36 -28.73
CA THR A 14 -34.50 -1.56 -27.96
C THR A 14 -33.91 -1.33 -26.56
N ALA A 15 -33.55 -0.08 -26.25
CA ALA A 15 -33.12 0.32 -24.93
C ALA A 15 -34.30 0.33 -23.93
N ALA A 16 -34.14 -0.32 -22.79
CA ALA A 16 -35.09 -0.31 -21.70
C ALA A 16 -34.96 0.99 -20.89
N PRO A 17 -36.08 1.58 -20.39
CA PRO A 17 -36.02 2.83 -19.62
C PRO A 17 -35.54 2.60 -18.18
N ALA A 18 -34.58 3.40 -17.75
CA ALA A 18 -34.07 3.46 -16.40
C ALA A 18 -35.13 3.98 -15.40
N ALA A 19 -35.51 3.16 -14.46
CA ALA A 19 -36.42 3.53 -13.36
C ALA A 19 -35.68 4.39 -12.31
N ARG A 20 -35.99 5.68 -12.27
CA ARG A 20 -35.58 6.60 -11.22
C ARG A 20 -36.32 6.29 -9.92
N ARG A 21 -35.66 5.76 -8.92
CA ARG A 21 -36.16 5.73 -7.55
C ARG A 21 -35.60 6.94 -6.78
N ARG A 22 -36.44 7.92 -6.52
CA ARG A 22 -36.18 8.97 -5.53
C ARG A 22 -36.43 8.39 -4.14
N ALA A 23 -35.38 8.29 -3.31
CA ALA A 23 -35.54 8.09 -1.88
C ALA A 23 -35.35 9.44 -1.18
N LEU A 24 -36.42 9.92 -0.57
CA LEU A 24 -36.40 11.00 0.42
C LEU A 24 -35.86 10.40 1.72
N LEU A 25 -34.84 10.98 2.28
CA LEU A 25 -34.40 10.70 3.64
C LEU A 25 -34.47 11.98 4.46
N ALA A 26 -35.30 11.89 5.48
CA ALA A 26 -35.50 12.90 6.50
C ALA A 26 -34.30 12.94 7.47
N LEU A 27 -33.89 14.14 7.83
CA LEU A 27 -32.99 14.44 8.94
C LEU A 27 -33.73 14.34 10.28
N PRO A 28 -33.10 13.91 11.34
CA PRO A 28 -33.45 14.37 12.68
C PRO A 28 -32.38 15.28 13.25
N ALA A 29 -32.90 16.31 13.93
CA ALA A 29 -32.17 17.39 14.56
C ALA A 29 -31.57 17.01 15.92
N ALA A 30 -30.46 17.65 16.21
CA ALA A 30 -29.97 18.20 17.47
C ALA A 30 -30.24 17.51 18.83
N ALA A 31 -29.14 17.33 19.56
CA ALA A 31 -29.10 17.57 21.00
C ALA A 31 -27.73 18.09 21.43
N LEU A 32 -27.67 19.35 21.78
CA LEU A 32 -26.60 19.97 22.55
C LEU A 32 -26.70 19.51 24.01
N LEU A 33 -25.59 19.12 24.59
CA LEU A 33 -25.37 19.04 26.02
C LEU A 33 -24.02 19.63 26.36
N ALA A 34 -24.05 20.85 26.86
CA ALA A 34 -22.95 21.51 27.53
C ALA A 34 -22.90 21.04 28.98
N VAL A 35 -21.77 20.61 29.45
CA VAL A 35 -21.47 20.49 30.89
C VAL A 35 -20.14 21.18 31.16
N ALA A 36 -20.26 22.32 31.82
CA ALA A 36 -19.17 23.02 32.47
C ALA A 36 -18.89 22.36 33.83
N GLY A 37 -17.62 22.12 34.13
CA GLY A 37 -17.18 21.64 35.43
C GLY A 37 -15.79 22.20 35.70
N CYS A 38 -15.75 23.36 36.39
CA CYS A 38 -14.54 23.88 37.06
C CYS A 38 -14.27 23.07 38.31
N SER A 39 -13.02 22.73 38.56
CA SER A 39 -12.51 22.44 39.88
C SER A 39 -11.05 22.81 39.95
N ASN A 40 -10.78 23.83 40.75
CA ASN A 40 -9.49 24.25 41.28
C ASN A 40 -8.97 23.19 42.26
N GLY A 41 -7.67 22.91 42.22
CA GLY A 41 -6.95 22.14 43.22
C GLY A 41 -5.54 22.64 43.30
N THR A 42 -5.27 23.37 44.35
CA THR A 42 -4.08 24.12 44.75
C THR A 42 -3.04 23.21 45.36
N GLU A 43 -1.76 23.54 45.12
CA GLU A 43 -0.55 23.36 45.94
C GLU A 43 -0.13 21.98 46.41
N ALA A 44 1.13 21.64 46.11
CA ALA A 44 2.18 21.52 47.12
C ALA A 44 3.58 21.43 46.48
N SER A 45 4.35 22.46 46.76
CA SER A 45 5.79 22.54 46.60
C SER A 45 6.46 21.56 47.57
N GLN A 46 7.32 20.67 47.12
CA GLN A 46 8.32 20.00 47.96
C GLN A 46 9.69 20.09 47.31
N ALA A 47 10.60 20.62 48.09
CA ALA A 47 12.00 20.85 47.79
C ALA A 47 12.83 19.55 47.67
N PRO A 48 14.00 19.61 47.02
CA PRO A 48 14.79 18.41 46.71
C PRO A 48 15.53 17.90 47.94
N GLU A 49 15.39 16.63 48.25
CA GLU A 49 16.27 15.95 49.20
C GLU A 49 17.55 15.48 48.47
N THR A 50 18.65 16.02 48.95
CA THR A 50 20.00 15.63 48.58
C THR A 50 20.30 14.26 49.19
N VAL A 51 20.36 13.21 48.40
CA VAL A 51 20.88 11.92 48.85
C VAL A 51 22.31 11.79 48.37
N THR A 52 23.22 11.94 49.30
CA THR A 52 24.64 11.62 49.14
C THR A 52 24.80 10.11 49.16
N ALA A 53 25.05 9.48 48.04
CA ALA A 53 25.42 8.07 47.99
C ALA A 53 26.88 7.93 47.64
N THR A 54 27.56 7.30 48.57
CA THR A 54 28.99 6.99 48.67
C THR A 54 29.42 6.07 47.52
N VAL A 55 30.48 6.47 46.84
CA VAL A 55 31.22 5.67 45.84
C VAL A 55 31.99 4.56 46.57
N SER A 56 31.85 3.33 46.16
CA SER A 56 32.94 2.32 46.21
C SER A 56 32.50 1.01 45.54
N ALA A 57 32.99 0.75 44.35
CA ALA A 57 33.40 -0.59 43.93
C ALA A 57 34.25 -0.47 42.64
N PRO A 58 35.34 -1.19 42.52
CA PRO A 58 36.20 -1.15 41.34
C PRO A 58 35.50 -1.82 40.19
N VAL A 59 35.43 -1.14 39.06
CA VAL A 59 34.99 -1.67 37.80
C VAL A 59 36.11 -2.57 37.28
N GLU A 60 35.82 -3.86 37.17
CA GLU A 60 36.64 -4.77 36.40
C GLU A 60 36.64 -4.32 34.95
N VAL A 61 37.81 -4.02 34.44
CA VAL A 61 38.03 -3.73 33.03
C VAL A 61 37.83 -5.01 32.25
N SER A 62 36.64 -5.21 31.76
CA SER A 62 36.38 -6.24 30.73
C SER A 62 37.18 -5.88 29.48
N SER A 63 37.96 -6.85 29.04
CA SER A 63 38.76 -6.80 27.80
C SER A 63 38.00 -6.17 26.65
N PRO A 64 38.70 -5.42 25.78
CA PRO A 64 38.06 -4.89 24.59
C PRO A 64 37.52 -6.04 23.76
N ALA A 65 36.20 -6.02 23.53
CA ALA A 65 35.60 -6.81 22.48
C ALA A 65 36.35 -6.47 21.20
N THR A 66 36.92 -7.48 20.58
CA THR A 66 37.52 -7.38 19.26
C THR A 66 36.45 -6.75 18.35
N GLU A 67 36.68 -5.52 17.93
CA GLU A 67 35.92 -4.91 16.86
C GLU A 67 36.10 -5.81 15.64
N GLN A 68 35.11 -6.64 15.41
CA GLN A 68 34.96 -7.32 14.15
C GLN A 68 34.82 -6.21 13.10
N PRO A 69 35.65 -6.16 12.06
CA PRO A 69 35.53 -5.13 11.06
C PRO A 69 34.08 -5.16 10.57
N ALA A 70 33.46 -3.99 10.48
CA ALA A 70 32.18 -3.82 9.86
C ALA A 70 32.33 -4.25 8.39
N GLY A 71 32.23 -5.55 8.17
CA GLY A 71 32.07 -6.14 6.85
C GLY A 71 30.80 -5.52 6.27
N ASP A 72 30.91 -5.07 5.07
CA ASP A 72 29.86 -4.44 4.30
C ASP A 72 28.61 -5.34 4.37
N ARG A 73 27.63 -4.93 5.19
CA ARG A 73 26.37 -5.69 5.39
C ARG A 73 25.49 -5.66 4.17
N ARG A 74 25.95 -4.98 3.11
CA ARG A 74 25.22 -4.83 1.85
C ARG A 74 25.28 -6.06 0.95
N ASP A 75 26.12 -7.02 1.24
CA ASP A 75 26.34 -8.20 0.40
C ASP A 75 25.63 -9.47 0.91
N GLN A 76 24.77 -9.35 1.91
CA GLN A 76 23.95 -10.49 2.37
C GLN A 76 22.49 -10.22 2.09
N ALA A 77 22.02 -10.71 0.94
CA ALA A 77 20.60 -10.75 0.64
C ALA A 77 19.85 -11.53 1.74
N ILE A 78 18.69 -11.04 2.13
CA ILE A 78 17.82 -11.71 3.10
C ILE A 78 16.99 -12.74 2.33
N ASP A 79 17.06 -14.00 2.76
CA ASP A 79 16.22 -15.08 2.25
C ASP A 79 14.89 -15.04 3.03
N PHE A 80 13.83 -14.53 2.38
CA PHE A 80 12.49 -14.39 2.96
C PHE A 80 11.65 -15.67 2.94
N ASP A 81 12.11 -16.76 2.32
CA ASP A 81 11.42 -18.06 2.33
C ASP A 81 11.17 -18.57 3.78
N ARG A 82 11.69 -17.86 4.78
CA ARG A 82 11.53 -18.12 6.22
C ARG A 82 11.19 -16.93 7.10
N ALA A 83 11.22 -15.71 6.58
CA ALA A 83 10.95 -14.52 7.37
C ALA A 83 9.57 -13.98 7.02
N ASN A 84 8.67 -13.95 7.99
CA ASN A 84 7.46 -13.13 7.88
C ASN A 84 7.92 -11.67 7.81
N CYS A 85 7.50 -10.94 6.79
CA CYS A 85 7.72 -9.49 6.75
C CYS A 85 6.83 -8.82 7.80
N ASP A 86 7.38 -8.62 8.97
CA ASP A 86 6.72 -8.05 10.16
C ASP A 86 7.54 -6.89 10.72
N THR A 87 8.46 -6.36 9.91
CA THR A 87 9.42 -5.33 10.32
C THR A 87 9.79 -4.43 9.15
N GLU A 88 10.62 -3.44 9.42
CA GLU A 88 11.21 -2.54 8.44
C GLU A 88 12.55 -3.09 7.94
N PHE A 89 12.71 -3.14 6.61
CA PHE A 89 13.95 -3.48 5.93
C PHE A 89 14.39 -2.31 5.04
N SER A 90 15.67 -1.95 5.16
CA SER A 90 16.24 -0.86 4.39
C SER A 90 17.65 -1.16 3.91
N GLY A 91 17.91 -0.92 2.63
CA GLY A 91 19.25 -1.00 2.03
C GLY A 91 19.87 -2.40 1.97
N GLN A 92 19.11 -3.46 2.19
CA GLN A 92 19.53 -4.85 2.04
C GLN A 92 18.62 -5.55 1.05
N ASP A 93 19.18 -6.09 -0.02
CA ASP A 93 18.41 -6.80 -1.03
C ASP A 93 17.77 -8.07 -0.46
N VAL A 94 16.61 -8.39 -1.00
CA VAL A 94 15.80 -9.56 -0.65
C VAL A 94 15.87 -10.54 -1.81
N THR A 95 16.15 -11.80 -1.51
CA THR A 95 16.14 -12.87 -2.51
C THR A 95 14.97 -13.81 -2.26
N GLY A 96 14.16 -14.04 -3.28
CA GLY A 96 12.91 -14.79 -3.21
C GLY A 96 11.72 -13.88 -2.94
N ASP A 97 10.54 -14.50 -2.80
CA ASP A 97 9.28 -13.82 -2.68
C ASP A 97 9.05 -13.28 -1.25
N VAL A 98 8.37 -12.15 -1.17
CA VAL A 98 7.98 -11.52 0.10
C VAL A 98 6.49 -11.75 0.31
N THR A 99 6.11 -12.52 1.32
CA THR A 99 4.70 -12.71 1.67
C THR A 99 4.32 -11.89 2.91
N VAL A 100 3.33 -11.01 2.78
CA VAL A 100 2.76 -10.19 3.86
C VAL A 100 1.40 -10.74 4.26
N ARG A 101 1.29 -11.32 5.45
CA ARG A 101 0.06 -11.96 5.93
C ARG A 101 -0.81 -11.03 6.74
N GLY A 102 -2.06 -11.41 6.94
CA GLY A 102 -3.01 -10.65 7.73
C GLY A 102 -2.50 -10.26 9.11
N GLY A 103 -2.65 -8.98 9.43
CA GLY A 103 -2.16 -8.37 10.66
C GLY A 103 -0.68 -8.01 10.68
N GLN A 104 0.08 -8.36 9.62
CA GLN A 104 1.47 -7.94 9.45
C GLN A 104 1.55 -6.58 8.74
N THR A 105 2.62 -5.84 9.03
CA THR A 105 3.00 -4.63 8.30
C THR A 105 4.43 -4.79 7.82
N CYS A 106 4.61 -4.81 6.51
CA CYS A 106 5.89 -4.91 5.85
C CYS A 106 6.30 -3.53 5.33
N VAL A 107 7.45 -3.04 5.74
CA VAL A 107 8.01 -1.76 5.28
C VAL A 107 9.35 -2.02 4.61
N LEU A 108 9.44 -1.72 3.33
CA LEU A 108 10.63 -1.91 2.51
C LEU A 108 11.11 -0.58 1.95
N SER A 109 12.41 -0.29 2.07
CA SER A 109 12.96 0.95 1.53
C SER A 109 14.37 0.81 0.98
N ASP A 110 14.62 1.45 -0.19
CA ASP A 110 15.94 1.53 -0.83
C ASP A 110 16.60 0.17 -1.04
N LEU A 111 15.87 -0.83 -1.54
CA LEU A 111 16.34 -2.20 -1.73
C LEU A 111 15.76 -2.84 -3.00
N THR A 112 16.28 -4.03 -3.36
CA THR A 112 15.75 -4.86 -4.44
C THR A 112 15.11 -6.12 -3.85
N VAL A 113 13.91 -6.46 -4.31
CA VAL A 113 13.27 -7.76 -4.14
C VAL A 113 13.45 -8.54 -5.43
N THR A 114 14.11 -9.72 -5.35
CA THR A 114 14.32 -10.58 -6.51
C THR A 114 13.27 -11.70 -6.49
N GLY A 115 12.06 -11.37 -6.85
CA GLY A 115 10.86 -12.22 -6.80
C GLY A 115 9.64 -11.35 -6.72
N ASP A 116 8.53 -11.94 -6.28
CA ASP A 116 7.23 -11.31 -6.09
C ASP A 116 7.05 -10.71 -4.69
N ILE A 117 6.07 -9.83 -4.57
CA ILE A 117 5.54 -9.41 -3.28
C ILE A 117 4.05 -9.76 -3.21
N ASP A 118 3.71 -10.74 -2.37
CA ASP A 118 2.34 -11.18 -2.13
C ASP A 118 1.77 -10.52 -0.87
N VAL A 119 0.69 -9.75 -1.01
CA VAL A 119 -0.02 -9.16 0.13
C VAL A 119 -1.36 -9.86 0.34
N LEU A 120 -1.40 -10.73 1.32
CA LEU A 120 -2.58 -11.55 1.61
C LEU A 120 -3.61 -10.79 2.46
N ASP A 121 -4.81 -11.35 2.55
CA ASP A 121 -5.96 -10.78 3.27
C ASP A 121 -5.58 -10.18 4.64
N GLY A 122 -5.83 -8.89 4.80
CA GLY A 122 -5.52 -8.11 6.00
C GLY A 122 -4.06 -7.68 6.17
N GLY A 123 -3.16 -7.99 5.23
CA GLY A 123 -1.76 -7.54 5.21
C GLY A 123 -1.62 -6.05 4.88
N ARG A 124 -0.52 -5.44 5.29
CA ARG A 124 -0.12 -4.06 4.97
C ARG A 124 1.26 -4.03 4.36
N LEU A 125 1.38 -3.39 3.22
CA LEU A 125 2.65 -3.17 2.53
C LEU A 125 2.93 -1.68 2.40
N GLU A 126 4.14 -1.27 2.75
CA GLU A 126 4.67 0.07 2.46
C GLU A 126 6.02 -0.07 1.78
N THR A 127 6.17 0.43 0.56
CA THR A 127 7.45 0.44 -0.16
C THR A 127 7.85 1.86 -0.51
N THR A 128 9.15 2.15 -0.36
CA THR A 128 9.73 3.43 -0.79
C THR A 128 11.00 3.17 -1.59
N ASN A 129 11.02 3.57 -2.85
CA ASN A 129 12.16 3.42 -3.75
C ASN A 129 12.67 1.96 -3.81
N VAL A 130 11.76 1.00 -3.92
CA VAL A 130 12.05 -0.43 -4.01
C VAL A 130 12.02 -0.87 -5.48
N ARG A 131 12.94 -1.76 -5.84
CA ARG A 131 12.91 -2.46 -7.12
C ARG A 131 12.41 -3.87 -6.91
N VAL A 132 11.26 -4.22 -7.52
CA VAL A 132 10.72 -5.57 -7.56
C VAL A 132 10.99 -6.13 -8.95
N THR A 133 11.58 -7.35 -9.04
CA THR A 133 11.93 -7.91 -10.35
C THR A 133 10.82 -8.70 -11.02
N GLU A 134 9.78 -9.02 -10.27
CA GLU A 134 8.57 -9.68 -10.75
C GLU A 134 7.35 -8.83 -10.42
N ASP A 135 6.32 -9.36 -9.82
CA ASP A 135 5.03 -8.70 -9.63
C ASP A 135 4.81 -8.25 -8.17
N ILE A 136 3.84 -7.36 -7.97
CA ILE A 136 3.22 -7.11 -6.67
C ILE A 136 1.76 -7.54 -6.79
N GLU A 137 1.42 -8.63 -6.11
CA GLU A 137 0.07 -9.18 -6.10
C GLU A 137 -0.59 -8.95 -4.73
N SER A 138 -1.83 -8.55 -4.72
CA SER A 138 -2.55 -8.33 -3.47
C SER A 138 -4.00 -8.77 -3.55
N GLU A 139 -4.38 -9.68 -2.66
CA GLU A 139 -5.76 -10.11 -2.50
C GLU A 139 -6.24 -9.84 -1.07
N GLY A 140 -7.19 -8.94 -0.91
CA GLY A 140 -7.79 -8.62 0.38
C GLY A 140 -6.93 -7.77 1.31
N HIS A 141 -5.94 -7.04 0.81
CA HIS A 141 -5.06 -6.21 1.62
C HIS A 141 -5.82 -5.22 2.54
N ALA A 142 -5.22 -4.91 3.69
CA ALA A 142 -5.70 -3.80 4.51
C ALA A 142 -5.22 -2.44 3.99
N ALA A 143 -3.95 -2.37 3.55
CA ALA A 143 -3.41 -1.22 2.85
C ALA A 143 -2.18 -1.61 2.02
N VAL A 144 -2.00 -0.97 0.85
CA VAL A 144 -0.81 -1.07 0.01
C VAL A 144 -0.37 0.34 -0.36
N LEU A 145 0.86 0.70 -0.01
CA LEU A 145 1.51 1.95 -0.40
C LEU A 145 2.79 1.63 -1.17
N VAL A 146 2.84 2.01 -2.45
CA VAL A 146 4.03 1.86 -3.31
C VAL A 146 4.44 3.24 -3.78
N SER A 147 5.60 3.73 -3.33
CA SER A 147 6.08 5.07 -3.64
C SER A 147 7.49 5.04 -4.24
N GLY A 148 7.62 5.47 -5.47
CA GLY A 148 8.87 5.44 -6.22
C GLY A 148 9.37 4.02 -6.51
N GLY A 149 10.51 3.93 -7.19
CA GLY A 149 11.13 2.65 -7.55
C GLY A 149 10.59 2.06 -8.85
N GLU A 150 10.71 0.72 -8.99
CA GLU A 150 10.37 0.00 -10.21
C GLU A 150 9.79 -1.38 -9.87
N VAL A 151 8.71 -1.76 -10.54
CA VAL A 151 8.16 -3.12 -10.60
C VAL A 151 8.32 -3.58 -12.04
N SER A 152 9.07 -4.67 -12.28
CA SER A 152 9.35 -5.10 -13.65
C SER A 152 8.15 -5.79 -14.31
N GLY A 153 7.30 -6.43 -13.52
CA GLY A 153 6.02 -7.02 -13.92
C GLY A 153 4.86 -6.06 -13.68
N SER A 154 3.76 -6.59 -13.17
CA SER A 154 2.49 -5.90 -12.91
C SER A 154 2.28 -5.58 -11.43
N ILE A 155 1.32 -4.72 -11.16
CA ILE A 155 0.76 -4.50 -9.82
C ILE A 155 -0.73 -4.84 -9.88
N GLU A 156 -1.14 -5.86 -9.14
CA GLU A 156 -2.52 -6.34 -9.08
C GLU A 156 -3.08 -6.13 -7.66
N LEU A 157 -4.19 -5.40 -7.56
CA LEU A 157 -4.78 -4.97 -6.29
C LEU A 157 -6.25 -5.35 -6.22
N ASP A 158 -6.54 -6.51 -5.65
CA ASP A 158 -7.87 -7.12 -5.66
C ASP A 158 -8.53 -7.19 -4.29
N ARG A 159 -9.82 -6.85 -4.25
CA ARG A 159 -10.73 -7.05 -3.10
C ARG A 159 -10.20 -6.49 -1.77
N GLY A 160 -9.30 -5.50 -1.87
CA GLY A 160 -8.59 -4.94 -0.73
C GLY A 160 -9.22 -3.68 -0.14
N GLY A 161 -8.44 -3.06 0.75
CA GLY A 161 -8.73 -1.79 1.38
C GLY A 161 -8.18 -0.60 0.60
N GLU A 162 -7.35 0.20 1.27
CA GLU A 162 -6.72 1.38 0.68
C GLU A 162 -5.49 1.00 -0.14
N ALA A 163 -5.35 1.60 -1.34
CA ALA A 163 -4.09 1.51 -2.08
C ALA A 163 -3.66 2.86 -2.65
N THR A 164 -2.34 3.09 -2.60
CA THR A 164 -1.69 4.24 -3.22
C THR A 164 -0.47 3.77 -4.00
N VAL A 165 -0.42 4.07 -5.30
CA VAL A 165 0.74 3.82 -6.16
C VAL A 165 1.14 5.13 -6.79
N GLU A 166 2.32 5.65 -6.43
CA GLU A 166 2.76 6.96 -6.89
C GLU A 166 4.22 6.99 -7.33
N THR A 167 4.48 7.62 -8.48
CA THR A 167 5.82 7.82 -9.06
C THR A 167 6.60 6.52 -9.29
N VAL A 168 5.89 5.42 -9.58
CA VAL A 168 6.45 4.09 -9.83
C VAL A 168 6.60 3.85 -11.33
N ARG A 169 7.66 3.15 -11.71
CA ARG A 169 7.79 2.56 -13.04
C ARG A 169 7.30 1.12 -12.99
N ILE A 170 6.26 0.80 -13.73
CA ILE A 170 5.64 -0.52 -13.83
C ILE A 170 5.88 -1.03 -15.25
N GLY A 171 6.46 -2.23 -15.40
CA GLY A 171 6.78 -2.80 -16.70
C GLY A 171 5.56 -3.41 -17.38
N GLY A 172 4.68 -4.02 -16.63
CA GLY A 172 3.39 -4.60 -17.01
C GLY A 172 2.22 -3.65 -16.77
N ASP A 173 1.15 -4.20 -16.21
CA ASP A 173 -0.13 -3.55 -15.99
C ASP A 173 -0.27 -3.02 -14.55
N LEU A 174 -1.17 -2.09 -14.34
CA LEU A 174 -1.69 -1.72 -13.04
C LEU A 174 -3.18 -2.01 -13.00
N GLU A 175 -3.54 -3.07 -12.31
CA GLU A 175 -4.93 -3.54 -12.17
C GLU A 175 -5.44 -3.25 -10.75
N SER A 176 -6.71 -2.86 -10.65
CA SER A 176 -7.33 -2.51 -9.37
C SER A 176 -8.81 -2.84 -9.36
N ASP A 177 -9.16 -3.97 -8.74
CA ASP A 177 -10.49 -4.52 -8.86
C ASP A 177 -11.17 -4.79 -7.52
N GLU A 178 -12.48 -4.50 -7.47
CA GLU A 178 -13.37 -4.79 -6.34
C GLU A 178 -12.89 -4.24 -4.97
N ASN A 179 -12.00 -3.24 -4.95
CA ASN A 179 -11.49 -2.69 -3.71
C ASN A 179 -12.53 -1.85 -2.97
N THR A 180 -12.54 -1.97 -1.65
CA THR A 180 -13.52 -1.32 -0.77
C THR A 180 -13.07 0.04 -0.24
N GLY A 181 -11.76 0.26 -0.14
CA GLY A 181 -11.15 1.51 0.31
C GLY A 181 -10.84 2.48 -0.83
N PRO A 182 -10.30 3.66 -0.50
CA PRO A 182 -9.88 4.63 -1.50
C PRO A 182 -8.64 4.15 -2.27
N GLN A 183 -8.64 4.39 -3.59
CA GLN A 183 -7.54 4.08 -4.48
C GLN A 183 -6.95 5.37 -5.05
N ARG A 184 -5.59 5.47 -5.11
CA ARG A 184 -4.88 6.63 -5.65
C ARG A 184 -3.71 6.20 -6.53
N TYR A 185 -3.73 6.64 -7.79
CA TYR A 185 -2.69 6.32 -8.78
C TYR A 185 -2.17 7.63 -9.41
N GLU A 186 -0.94 8.03 -9.08
CA GLU A 186 -0.41 9.34 -9.48
C GLU A 186 1.01 9.30 -10.00
N GLY A 187 1.23 9.88 -11.18
CA GLY A 187 2.56 10.11 -11.75
C GLY A 187 3.32 8.84 -12.14
N ASN A 188 2.64 7.71 -12.33
CA ASN A 188 3.26 6.43 -12.67
C ASN A 188 3.62 6.35 -14.14
N THR A 189 4.59 5.51 -14.47
CA THR A 189 4.90 5.11 -15.85
C THR A 189 4.60 3.62 -15.98
N ILE A 190 3.52 3.28 -16.68
CA ILE A 190 2.96 1.93 -16.83
C ILE A 190 3.25 1.48 -18.26
N GLY A 191 3.87 0.31 -18.42
CA GLY A 191 4.24 -0.23 -19.73
C GLY A 191 3.06 -0.83 -20.47
N GLY A 192 2.16 -1.48 -19.76
CA GLY A 192 0.91 -2.06 -20.22
C GLY A 192 -0.29 -1.16 -19.99
N ASP A 193 -1.37 -1.76 -19.47
CA ASP A 193 -2.67 -1.13 -19.26
C ASP A 193 -2.84 -0.58 -17.83
N LEU A 194 -3.74 0.38 -17.68
CA LEU A 194 -4.23 0.85 -16.39
C LEU A 194 -5.72 0.52 -16.32
N GLU A 195 -6.05 -0.54 -15.60
CA GLU A 195 -7.40 -1.06 -15.49
C GLU A 195 -7.95 -0.92 -14.06
N CYS A 196 -9.19 -0.46 -13.95
CA CYS A 196 -9.84 -0.34 -12.65
C CYS A 196 -11.31 -0.70 -12.79
N GLU A 197 -11.73 -1.77 -12.11
CA GLU A 197 -13.10 -2.24 -12.19
C GLU A 197 -13.73 -2.42 -10.80
N ALA A 198 -15.03 -2.22 -10.73
CA ALA A 198 -15.86 -2.53 -9.58
C ALA A 198 -15.38 -1.99 -8.21
N ASN A 199 -14.42 -1.06 -8.18
CA ASN A 199 -14.01 -0.43 -6.91
C ASN A 199 -15.17 0.36 -6.30
N ALA A 200 -15.32 0.29 -4.97
CA ALA A 200 -16.40 0.96 -4.26
C ALA A 200 -16.39 2.48 -4.42
N GLN A 201 -15.21 3.05 -4.61
CA GLN A 201 -14.98 4.45 -4.93
C GLN A 201 -14.16 4.54 -6.20
N ALA A 202 -14.50 5.49 -7.08
CA ALA A 202 -13.68 5.74 -8.27
C ALA A 202 -12.27 6.12 -7.84
N PRO A 203 -11.22 5.49 -8.40
CA PRO A 203 -9.85 5.85 -8.14
C PRO A 203 -9.56 7.32 -8.44
N THR A 204 -8.59 7.88 -7.73
CA THR A 204 -8.15 9.26 -7.83
C THR A 204 -6.69 9.36 -8.26
N GLY A 205 -6.22 10.55 -8.64
CA GLY A 205 -4.85 10.79 -9.04
C GLY A 205 -4.75 11.38 -10.43
N GLY A 206 -3.74 10.98 -11.19
CA GLY A 206 -3.51 11.46 -12.55
C GLY A 206 -2.03 11.64 -12.88
N GLY A 207 -1.74 12.15 -14.10
CA GLY A 207 -0.37 12.31 -14.55
C GLY A 207 0.35 10.99 -14.88
N ASN A 208 -0.38 9.88 -14.93
CA ASN A 208 0.15 8.59 -15.30
C ASN A 208 0.50 8.56 -16.80
N GLN A 209 1.62 7.94 -17.14
CA GLN A 209 2.00 7.66 -18.53
C GLN A 209 1.73 6.17 -18.77
N VAL A 210 0.71 5.85 -19.58
CA VAL A 210 0.26 4.49 -19.85
C VAL A 210 0.63 4.13 -21.28
N GLY A 211 1.33 3.01 -21.45
CA GLY A 211 1.77 2.52 -22.76
C GLY A 211 0.66 1.83 -23.52
N GLY A 212 -0.25 1.16 -22.83
CA GLY A 212 -1.44 0.52 -23.34
C GLY A 212 -2.70 1.38 -23.23
N GLU A 213 -3.78 0.81 -22.73
CA GLU A 213 -5.08 1.46 -22.61
C GLU A 213 -5.38 1.87 -21.16
N ARG A 214 -6.32 2.78 -20.97
CA ARG A 214 -6.90 3.13 -19.68
C ARG A 214 -8.34 2.67 -19.68
N GLU A 215 -8.67 1.75 -18.77
CA GLU A 215 -9.96 1.09 -18.79
C GLU A 215 -10.77 1.29 -17.51
N GLY A 216 -12.05 1.02 -17.60
CA GLY A 216 -12.97 1.05 -16.49
C GLY A 216 -13.03 2.40 -15.76
N GLN A 217 -12.90 2.37 -14.45
CA GLN A 217 -12.94 3.57 -13.58
C GLN A 217 -11.69 4.44 -13.72
N CYS A 218 -10.60 3.88 -14.29
CA CYS A 218 -9.33 4.57 -14.51
C CYS A 218 -9.20 5.24 -15.90
N ALA A 219 -10.21 5.19 -16.74
CA ALA A 219 -10.18 5.72 -18.10
C ALA A 219 -9.79 7.22 -18.23
N THR A 220 -9.82 7.97 -17.14
CA THR A 220 -9.51 9.40 -17.10
C THR A 220 -8.30 9.79 -16.25
N LEU A 221 -7.58 8.82 -15.67
CA LEU A 221 -6.42 9.06 -14.80
C LEU A 221 -5.10 9.26 -15.55
#